data_167364637b5618bb231731871dfbfc5b
#
_entry.id   167364637b5618bb231731871dfbfc5b
#
_cell.length_a   1.000
_cell.length_b   1.000
_cell.length_c   1.000
_cell.angle_alpha   90.00
_cell.angle_beta   90.00
_cell.angle_gamma   90.00
#
_symmetry.space_group_name_H-M   'P 1'
#
loop_
_entity.id
_entity.type
_entity.pdbx_description
1 polymer ?
#
loop_
_entity_poly.entity_id
_entity_poly.type
_entity_poly.pdbx_seq_one_letter_code
_entity_poly.pdbx_strand_id
1 'polypeptide(L)'
;LAEFFPGQDAGRSWCYDVEIGAHQLVPTGVLAPRGREVERIVDHMEDVQFLADGWFDYPAAANRADWYNLGGFSKVQPYYTRNCEVYALRDEVKPFIRSYFNSIAALINPEVLTLWEHFHHSGAWDKTHETGYFLHQTRTMLVQERGEDLWLAPFITSKWLEDGQGVTVRKAPTRFGTVAYEIIPHPQANYVEARIEPPARRLPKQIVLRLRHPEGKPMRSVAVNGKK
;
A
#
# COMPACT_ATOMS: atom_id res chain seq x y z
N LEU A 1 6.06 21.71 8.30
CA LEU A 1 4.65 21.97 7.90
C LEU A 1 4.10 23.24 8.53
N ALA A 2 4.46 23.57 9.77
CA ALA A 2 4.11 24.84 10.40
C ALA A 2 4.61 26.07 9.61
N GLU A 3 5.63 25.93 8.80
CA GLU A 3 6.10 26.96 7.88
C GLU A 3 5.14 27.21 6.70
N PHE A 4 4.32 26.21 6.33
CA PHE A 4 3.36 26.35 5.23
C PHE A 4 1.99 26.85 5.67
N PHE A 5 1.68 26.76 6.96
CA PHE A 5 0.42 27.18 7.53
C PHE A 5 0.63 28.08 8.77
N PRO A 6 1.32 29.23 8.60
CA PRO A 6 1.56 30.13 9.69
C PRO A 6 0.24 30.68 10.24
N GLY A 7 0.08 30.64 11.55
CA GLY A 7 -1.09 31.21 12.23
C GLY A 7 -2.23 30.24 12.53
N GLN A 8 -2.11 28.99 12.20
CA GLN A 8 -3.01 27.96 12.71
C GLN A 8 -2.39 27.29 13.94
N ASP A 9 -3.08 27.33 15.04
CA ASP A 9 -2.73 26.50 16.19
C ASP A 9 -2.72 25.04 15.76
N ALA A 10 -1.82 24.25 16.34
CA ALA A 10 -1.70 22.83 16.07
C ALA A 10 -2.93 22.04 16.59
N GLY A 11 -4.12 22.47 16.18
CA GLY A 11 -5.37 21.82 16.49
C GLY A 11 -5.65 20.64 15.58
N ARG A 12 -6.66 19.86 15.92
CA ARG A 12 -7.10 18.67 15.19
C ARG A 12 -7.40 18.92 13.71
N SER A 13 -8.06 20.04 13.43
CA SER A 13 -8.40 20.49 12.09
C SER A 13 -7.14 20.69 11.23
N TRP A 14 -6.12 21.32 11.79
CA TRP A 14 -4.87 21.56 11.12
C TRP A 14 -4.17 20.24 10.73
N CYS A 15 -4.10 19.29 11.64
CA CYS A 15 -3.53 17.98 11.36
C CYS A 15 -4.29 17.26 10.23
N TYR A 16 -5.61 17.33 10.24
CA TYR A 16 -6.46 16.73 9.24
C TYR A 16 -6.26 17.34 7.85
N ASP A 17 -6.28 18.68 7.76
CA ASP A 17 -6.12 19.39 6.50
C ASP A 17 -4.74 19.16 5.87
N VAL A 18 -3.70 19.14 6.68
CA VAL A 18 -2.34 18.84 6.23
C VAL A 18 -2.22 17.40 5.76
N GLU A 19 -2.78 16.47 6.51
CA GLU A 19 -2.76 15.06 6.18
C GLU A 19 -3.41 14.81 4.81
N ILE A 20 -4.61 15.28 4.62
CA ILE A 20 -5.32 15.10 3.35
C ILE A 20 -4.66 15.91 2.23
N GLY A 21 -4.38 17.18 2.48
CA GLY A 21 -3.86 18.10 1.45
C GLY A 21 -2.46 17.75 1.00
N ALA A 22 -1.53 17.62 1.93
CA ALA A 22 -0.11 17.41 1.61
C ALA A 22 0.14 16.10 0.86
N HIS A 23 -0.47 15.01 1.29
CA HIS A 23 -0.31 13.72 0.62
C HIS A 23 -0.91 13.70 -0.79
N GLN A 24 -1.94 14.47 -1.10
CA GLN A 24 -2.51 14.56 -2.45
C GLN A 24 -1.54 15.15 -3.47
N LEU A 25 -0.62 16.01 -3.04
CA LEU A 25 0.37 16.63 -3.91
C LEU A 25 1.37 15.64 -4.52
N VAL A 26 1.54 14.48 -3.91
CA VAL A 26 2.48 13.45 -4.38
C VAL A 26 1.89 12.61 -5.50
N PRO A 27 0.73 11.95 -5.36
CA PRO A 27 0.13 11.18 -6.46
C PRO A 27 -0.31 12.04 -7.64
N THR A 28 -0.58 13.31 -7.42
CA THR A 28 -0.92 14.27 -8.49
C THR A 28 0.31 14.76 -9.25
N GLY A 29 1.52 14.43 -8.79
CA GLY A 29 2.76 14.80 -9.45
C GLY A 29 3.22 16.24 -9.21
N VAL A 30 2.60 16.97 -8.29
CA VAL A 30 3.01 18.33 -7.90
C VAL A 30 4.34 18.28 -7.13
N LEU A 31 4.49 17.30 -6.25
CA LEU A 31 5.72 17.05 -5.51
C LEU A 31 6.39 15.76 -5.99
N ALA A 32 7.71 15.81 -6.14
CA ALA A 32 8.49 14.62 -6.46
C ALA A 32 8.46 13.62 -5.30
N PRO A 33 8.09 12.34 -5.53
CA PRO A 33 7.88 11.37 -4.45
C PRO A 33 9.08 11.18 -3.51
N ARG A 34 10.30 11.40 -4.00
CA ARG A 34 11.54 11.30 -3.23
C ARG A 34 12.20 12.66 -2.97
N GLY A 35 11.44 13.73 -3.14
CA GLY A 35 11.90 15.08 -2.81
C GLY A 35 11.93 15.30 -1.31
N ARG A 36 12.75 16.25 -0.87
CA ARG A 36 12.92 16.60 0.55
C ARG A 36 11.62 17.05 1.23
N GLU A 37 10.74 17.69 0.47
CA GLU A 37 9.43 18.13 0.95
C GLU A 37 8.56 16.92 1.30
N VAL A 38 8.54 15.92 0.43
CA VAL A 38 7.76 14.68 0.66
C VAL A 38 8.35 13.87 1.81
N GLU A 39 9.67 13.80 1.93
CA GLU A 39 10.32 13.15 3.06
C GLU A 39 9.86 13.77 4.39
N ARG A 40 9.87 15.09 4.51
CA ARG A 40 9.38 15.79 5.70
C ARG A 40 7.88 15.58 5.97
N ILE A 41 7.06 15.51 4.92
CA ILE A 41 5.64 15.21 5.06
C ILE A 41 5.46 13.80 5.62
N VAL A 42 6.14 12.83 5.04
CA VAL A 42 6.07 11.42 5.49
C VAL A 42 6.56 11.26 6.92
N ASP A 43 7.71 11.84 7.26
CA ASP A 43 8.24 11.81 8.61
C ASP A 43 7.26 12.41 9.63
N HIS A 44 6.69 13.57 9.31
CA HIS A 44 5.68 14.19 10.18
C HIS A 44 4.44 13.31 10.36
N MET A 45 3.95 12.70 9.28
CA MET A 45 2.81 11.79 9.34
C MET A 45 3.11 10.58 10.21
N GLU A 46 4.27 9.97 10.02
CA GLU A 46 4.71 8.79 10.77
C GLU A 46 4.94 9.12 12.27
N ASP A 47 5.63 10.22 12.55
CA ASP A 47 6.05 10.55 13.92
C ASP A 47 4.95 11.19 14.75
N VAL A 48 4.04 11.92 14.13
CA VAL A 48 3.06 12.75 14.85
C VAL A 48 1.64 12.21 14.68
N GLN A 49 1.21 12.00 13.44
CA GLN A 49 -0.20 11.73 13.20
C GLN A 49 -0.59 10.26 13.37
N PHE A 50 0.26 9.34 12.98
CA PHE A 50 -0.06 7.91 13.10
C PHE A 50 0.16 7.36 14.50
N LEU A 51 1.07 7.96 15.25
CA LEU A 51 1.44 7.51 16.59
C LEU A 51 0.87 8.41 17.71
N ALA A 52 0.26 9.55 17.39
CA ALA A 52 -0.24 10.47 18.39
C ALA A 52 -1.37 9.86 19.19
N ASP A 53 -1.16 9.75 20.50
CA ASP A 53 -2.18 9.33 21.46
C ASP A 53 -3.31 10.37 21.50
N GLY A 54 -4.55 9.90 21.58
CA GLY A 54 -5.70 10.77 21.88
C GLY A 54 -6.17 11.68 20.74
N TRP A 55 -5.66 11.52 19.55
CA TRP A 55 -6.21 12.22 18.39
C TRP A 55 -7.67 11.75 18.17
N PHE A 56 -8.62 12.65 18.18
CA PHE A 56 -10.07 12.38 18.19
C PHE A 56 -10.66 11.83 19.50
N ASP A 57 -10.08 12.15 20.65
CA ASP A 57 -10.58 11.71 21.96
C ASP A 57 -10.78 10.20 22.09
N TYR A 58 -10.10 9.42 21.27
CA TYR A 58 -10.07 7.98 21.48
C TYR A 58 -9.28 7.69 22.76
N PRO A 59 -9.80 6.82 23.62
CA PRO A 59 -9.01 6.38 24.75
C PRO A 59 -7.70 5.82 24.24
N ALA A 60 -6.60 6.26 24.85
CA ALA A 60 -5.30 5.68 24.56
C ALA A 60 -5.39 4.17 24.73
N ALA A 61 -4.86 3.40 23.78
CA ALA A 61 -4.80 1.97 23.93
C ALA A 61 -4.00 1.64 25.19
N ALA A 62 -4.49 0.68 25.97
CA ALA A 62 -3.82 0.24 27.18
C ALA A 62 -2.39 -0.29 26.90
N ASN A 63 -2.14 -0.66 25.64
CA ASN A 63 -0.86 -1.13 25.17
C ASN A 63 -0.47 -0.33 23.90
N ARG A 64 0.65 0.39 23.95
CA ARG A 64 1.20 1.14 22.80
C ARG A 64 1.47 0.26 21.57
N ALA A 65 1.73 -1.02 21.76
CA ALA A 65 1.90 -1.95 20.64
C ALA A 65 0.63 -2.07 19.80
N ASP A 66 -0.54 -1.96 20.40
CA ASP A 66 -1.83 -2.04 19.68
C ASP A 66 -2.05 -0.81 18.80
N TRP A 67 -1.64 0.37 19.27
CA TRP A 67 -1.65 1.59 18.46
C TRP A 67 -0.68 1.52 17.29
N TYR A 68 0.50 1.01 17.54
CA TYR A 68 1.51 0.83 16.49
C TYR A 68 1.01 -0.14 15.41
N ASN A 69 0.34 -1.20 15.79
CA ASN A 69 -0.25 -2.16 14.86
C ASN A 69 -1.36 -1.55 13.99
N LEU A 70 -2.03 -0.51 14.48
CA LEU A 70 -3.05 0.24 13.73
C LEU A 70 -2.48 1.46 13.00
N GLY A 71 -1.17 1.69 13.06
CA GLY A 71 -0.52 2.82 12.43
C GLY A 71 -0.42 2.73 10.90
N GLY A 72 0.10 3.80 10.31
CA GLY A 72 0.34 3.87 8.87
C GLY A 72 -0.84 4.39 8.05
N PHE A 73 -1.86 4.95 8.69
CA PHE A 73 -3.02 5.57 8.04
C PHE A 73 -3.60 6.69 8.89
N SER A 74 -4.40 7.55 8.29
CA SER A 74 -5.22 8.52 9.02
C SER A 74 -6.28 7.82 9.85
N LYS A 75 -6.35 8.18 11.13
CA LYS A 75 -7.36 7.63 12.05
C LYS A 75 -8.78 8.05 11.71
N VAL A 76 -8.97 9.15 11.00
CA VAL A 76 -10.31 9.62 10.60
C VAL A 76 -10.77 8.91 9.35
N GLN A 77 -9.97 9.02 8.31
CA GLN A 77 -10.29 8.49 6.99
C GLN A 77 -9.07 7.80 6.39
N PRO A 78 -8.82 6.53 6.72
CA PRO A 78 -7.60 5.83 6.36
C PRO A 78 -7.24 5.86 4.87
N TYR A 79 -8.22 5.99 3.99
CA TYR A 79 -7.98 6.02 2.56
C TYR A 79 -7.83 7.43 1.95
N TYR A 80 -8.32 8.47 2.60
CA TYR A 80 -8.21 9.83 2.06
C TYR A 80 -6.78 10.33 1.96
N THR A 81 -5.92 9.90 2.88
CA THR A 81 -4.52 10.33 2.91
C THR A 81 -3.67 9.72 1.82
N ARG A 82 -4.17 8.70 1.13
CA ARG A 82 -3.47 8.02 0.04
C ARG A 82 -2.07 7.51 0.41
N ASN A 83 -1.87 7.13 1.67
CA ASN A 83 -0.57 6.71 2.18
C ASN A 83 0.07 5.59 1.35
N CYS A 84 -0.71 4.55 1.02
CA CYS A 84 -0.21 3.45 0.19
C CYS A 84 0.30 3.93 -1.16
N GLU A 85 -0.34 4.93 -1.76
CA GLU A 85 0.09 5.47 -3.06
C GLU A 85 1.40 6.24 -2.94
N VAL A 86 1.54 7.04 -1.87
CA VAL A 86 2.78 7.75 -1.57
C VAL A 86 3.91 6.75 -1.36
N TYR A 87 3.71 5.73 -0.53
CA TYR A 87 4.71 4.68 -0.31
C TYR A 87 5.02 3.88 -1.58
N ALA A 88 4.01 3.62 -2.42
CA ALA A 88 4.22 2.95 -3.70
C ALA A 88 5.10 3.76 -4.65
N LEU A 89 4.87 5.08 -4.75
CA LEU A 89 5.67 5.98 -5.57
C LEU A 89 7.10 6.12 -5.03
N ARG A 90 7.29 6.02 -3.73
CA ARG A 90 8.59 6.02 -3.07
C ARG A 90 9.28 4.66 -3.09
N ASP A 91 8.58 3.60 -3.50
CA ASP A 91 9.03 2.20 -3.48
C ASP A 91 9.31 1.68 -2.06
N GLU A 92 8.57 2.15 -1.09
CA GLU A 92 8.69 1.81 0.33
C GLU A 92 7.75 0.66 0.69
N VAL A 93 8.27 -0.54 0.65
CA VAL A 93 7.47 -1.77 0.73
C VAL A 93 6.85 -2.00 2.09
N LYS A 94 7.61 -1.88 3.16
CA LYS A 94 7.11 -2.14 4.52
C LYS A 94 6.02 -1.16 4.94
N PRO A 95 6.19 0.16 4.78
CA PRO A 95 5.12 1.12 5.04
C PRO A 95 3.88 0.88 4.18
N PHE A 96 4.05 0.55 2.90
CA PHE A 96 2.91 0.20 2.03
C PHE A 96 2.11 -0.98 2.59
N ILE A 97 2.78 -2.09 2.91
CA ILE A 97 2.12 -3.30 3.43
C ILE A 97 1.41 -3.01 4.76
N ARG A 98 2.08 -2.29 5.67
CA ARG A 98 1.49 -1.88 6.94
C ARG A 98 0.22 -1.05 6.73
N SER A 99 0.30 0.01 5.92
CA SER A 99 -0.86 0.87 5.65
C SER A 99 -2.00 0.13 4.98
N TYR A 100 -1.70 -0.73 4.02
CA TYR A 100 -2.72 -1.51 3.32
C TYR A 100 -3.51 -2.42 4.26
N PHE A 101 -2.81 -3.27 5.03
CA PHE A 101 -3.49 -4.22 5.90
C PHE A 101 -4.16 -3.57 7.10
N ASN A 102 -3.54 -2.54 7.68
CA ASN A 102 -4.12 -1.82 8.80
C ASN A 102 -5.36 -1.01 8.39
N SER A 103 -5.34 -0.39 7.21
CA SER A 103 -6.50 0.35 6.72
C SER A 103 -7.71 -0.55 6.49
N ILE A 104 -7.52 -1.70 5.86
CA ILE A 104 -8.63 -2.64 5.67
C ILE A 104 -9.11 -3.22 7.01
N ALA A 105 -8.20 -3.59 7.91
CA ALA A 105 -8.57 -4.10 9.23
C ALA A 105 -9.37 -3.08 10.06
N ALA A 106 -9.04 -1.80 9.92
CA ALA A 106 -9.72 -0.72 10.63
C ALA A 106 -11.12 -0.38 10.06
N LEU A 107 -11.37 -0.68 8.80
CA LEU A 107 -12.58 -0.23 8.10
C LEU A 107 -13.52 -1.35 7.68
N ILE A 108 -13.07 -2.59 7.63
CA ILE A 108 -13.92 -3.67 7.11
C ILE A 108 -15.13 -3.92 8.00
N ASN A 109 -16.30 -3.99 7.36
CA ASN A 109 -17.50 -4.55 7.97
C ASN A 109 -17.55 -6.05 7.62
N PRO A 110 -17.25 -6.95 8.56
CA PRO A 110 -17.14 -8.37 8.26
C PRO A 110 -18.47 -9.06 7.97
N GLU A 111 -19.60 -8.46 8.37
CA GLU A 111 -20.93 -9.02 8.18
C GLU A 111 -21.39 -8.92 6.73
N VAL A 112 -21.08 -7.79 6.07
CA VAL A 112 -21.55 -7.50 4.72
C VAL A 112 -20.42 -7.28 3.72
N LEU A 113 -19.16 -7.38 4.16
CA LEU A 113 -17.95 -7.23 3.35
C LEU A 113 -17.86 -5.87 2.62
N THR A 114 -18.33 -4.82 3.29
CA THR A 114 -18.19 -3.43 2.87
C THR A 114 -17.16 -2.71 3.72
N LEU A 115 -16.92 -1.44 3.46
CA LEU A 115 -16.00 -0.62 4.24
C LEU A 115 -16.73 0.54 4.88
N TRP A 116 -16.44 0.77 6.17
CA TRP A 116 -16.87 1.93 6.89
C TRP A 116 -16.15 3.20 6.39
N GLU A 117 -16.81 4.34 6.54
CA GLU A 117 -16.23 5.63 6.16
C GLU A 117 -15.08 6.03 7.06
N HIS A 118 -15.22 5.82 8.35
CA HIS A 118 -14.25 6.25 9.35
C HIS A 118 -13.74 5.09 10.20
N PHE A 119 -12.56 5.31 10.74
CA PHE A 119 -11.99 4.46 11.79
C PHE A 119 -12.99 4.27 12.94
N HIS A 120 -12.92 3.15 13.64
CA HIS A 120 -13.89 2.73 14.65
C HIS A 120 -15.32 2.48 14.15
N HIS A 121 -15.45 2.11 12.88
CA HIS A 121 -16.75 1.74 12.32
C HIS A 121 -17.80 2.85 12.50
N SER A 122 -17.43 4.08 12.21
CA SER A 122 -18.35 5.23 12.25
C SER A 122 -18.55 5.82 10.87
N GLY A 123 -19.60 6.63 10.72
CA GLY A 123 -20.01 7.16 9.43
C GLY A 123 -20.84 6.17 8.61
N ALA A 124 -20.81 6.27 7.29
CA ALA A 124 -21.50 5.35 6.41
C ALA A 124 -20.81 3.98 6.40
N TRP A 125 -21.59 2.90 6.53
CA TRP A 125 -21.10 1.53 6.64
C TRP A 125 -20.80 0.85 5.28
N ASP A 126 -21.19 1.48 4.18
CA ASP A 126 -21.11 0.98 2.81
C ASP A 126 -20.44 2.00 1.86
N LYS A 127 -19.41 2.66 2.32
CA LYS A 127 -18.79 3.77 1.63
C LYS A 127 -18.07 3.33 0.36
N THR A 128 -18.59 3.75 -0.78
CA THR A 128 -18.05 3.41 -2.11
C THR A 128 -16.63 3.95 -2.34
N HIS A 129 -16.32 5.11 -1.79
CA HIS A 129 -15.02 5.73 -1.89
C HIS A 129 -13.91 4.84 -1.27
N GLU A 130 -14.11 4.35 -0.06
CA GLU A 130 -13.18 3.45 0.62
C GLU A 130 -13.02 2.13 -0.12
N THR A 131 -14.12 1.60 -0.64
CA THR A 131 -14.09 0.39 -1.48
C THR A 131 -13.29 0.63 -2.77
N GLY A 132 -13.43 1.79 -3.40
CA GLY A 132 -12.65 2.19 -4.56
C GLY A 132 -11.15 2.28 -4.28
N TYR A 133 -10.78 2.90 -3.16
CA TYR A 133 -9.37 2.97 -2.75
C TYR A 133 -8.78 1.62 -2.36
N PHE A 134 -9.54 0.80 -1.66
CA PHE A 134 -9.12 -0.58 -1.36
C PHE A 134 -8.80 -1.36 -2.65
N LEU A 135 -9.69 -1.29 -3.64
CA LEU A 135 -9.47 -1.93 -4.93
C LEU A 135 -8.23 -1.37 -5.64
N HIS A 136 -8.06 -0.05 -5.65
CA HIS A 136 -6.91 0.62 -6.25
C HIS A 136 -5.60 0.20 -5.57
N GLN A 137 -5.56 0.16 -4.26
CA GLN A 137 -4.38 -0.25 -3.49
C GLN A 137 -4.07 -1.74 -3.66
N THR A 138 -5.11 -2.59 -3.70
CA THR A 138 -4.95 -4.02 -4.01
C THR A 138 -4.34 -4.21 -5.40
N ARG A 139 -4.83 -3.48 -6.39
CA ARG A 139 -4.23 -3.48 -7.73
C ARG A 139 -2.78 -3.02 -7.69
N THR A 140 -2.49 -1.93 -6.99
CA THR A 140 -1.13 -1.39 -6.83
C THR A 140 -0.18 -2.39 -6.18
N MET A 141 -0.66 -3.18 -5.21
CA MET A 141 0.09 -4.26 -4.57
C MET A 141 0.49 -5.36 -5.56
N LEU A 142 -0.42 -5.69 -6.48
CA LEU A 142 -0.29 -6.84 -7.37
C LEU A 142 0.25 -6.49 -8.75
N VAL A 143 -0.19 -5.36 -9.33
CA VAL A 143 0.18 -4.96 -10.69
C VAL A 143 0.37 -3.45 -10.77
N GLN A 144 1.51 -3.01 -11.26
CA GLN A 144 1.80 -1.60 -11.51
C GLN A 144 2.36 -1.35 -12.90
N GLU A 145 2.04 -0.19 -13.42
CA GLU A 145 2.61 0.35 -14.65
C GLU A 145 3.53 1.51 -14.29
N ARG A 146 4.85 1.31 -14.44
CA ARG A 146 5.86 2.32 -14.12
C ARG A 146 6.56 2.78 -15.41
N GLY A 147 6.17 3.93 -15.94
CA GLY A 147 6.64 4.33 -17.26
C GLY A 147 6.31 3.24 -18.29
N GLU A 148 7.24 2.78 -19.10
CA GLU A 148 7.04 1.72 -20.09
C GLU A 148 7.19 0.30 -19.53
N ASP A 149 7.35 0.15 -18.22
CA ASP A 149 7.55 -1.12 -17.56
C ASP A 149 6.26 -1.62 -16.92
N LEU A 150 6.11 -2.95 -16.86
CA LEU A 150 5.04 -3.65 -16.14
C LEU A 150 5.63 -4.37 -14.93
N TRP A 151 5.21 -3.98 -13.75
CA TRP A 151 5.65 -4.57 -12.49
C TRP A 151 4.59 -5.51 -11.94
N LEU A 152 4.99 -6.74 -11.62
CA LEU A 152 4.16 -7.79 -11.05
C LEU A 152 4.58 -8.07 -9.62
N ALA A 153 3.59 -8.20 -8.73
CA ALA A 153 3.78 -8.44 -7.31
C ALA A 153 4.70 -7.43 -6.58
N PRO A 154 4.65 -6.11 -6.91
CA PRO A 154 5.63 -5.16 -6.37
C PRO A 154 5.57 -4.99 -4.86
N PHE A 155 4.40 -5.20 -4.24
CA PHE A 155 4.18 -4.99 -2.81
C PHE A 155 3.53 -6.17 -2.09
N ILE A 156 3.65 -7.39 -2.61
CA ILE A 156 3.16 -8.58 -1.90
C ILE A 156 3.94 -8.80 -0.60
N THR A 157 3.28 -9.38 0.39
CA THR A 157 3.95 -9.81 1.63
C THR A 157 4.75 -11.09 1.41
N SER A 158 5.86 -11.24 2.14
CA SER A 158 6.64 -12.47 2.14
C SER A 158 5.86 -13.68 2.66
N LYS A 159 4.86 -13.46 3.49
CA LYS A 159 3.94 -14.49 3.99
C LYS A 159 3.25 -15.27 2.87
N TRP A 160 2.96 -14.63 1.75
CA TRP A 160 2.33 -15.28 0.60
C TRP A 160 3.28 -16.17 -0.20
N LEU A 161 4.55 -16.24 0.21
CA LEU A 161 5.56 -17.13 -0.35
C LEU A 161 5.97 -18.26 0.62
N GLU A 162 5.23 -18.43 1.71
CA GLU A 162 5.36 -19.57 2.61
C GLU A 162 4.73 -20.83 1.99
N ASP A 163 4.98 -21.98 2.61
CA ASP A 163 4.47 -23.27 2.14
C ASP A 163 2.93 -23.30 2.07
N GLY A 164 2.39 -23.83 1.01
CA GLY A 164 0.94 -23.87 0.77
C GLY A 164 0.30 -22.53 0.42
N GLN A 165 1.08 -21.44 0.33
CA GLN A 165 0.61 -20.13 -0.09
C GLN A 165 0.89 -19.92 -1.58
N GLY A 166 0.50 -18.77 -2.10
CA GLY A 166 0.78 -18.35 -3.47
C GLY A 166 0.01 -17.10 -3.87
N VAL A 167 0.28 -16.62 -5.07
CA VAL A 167 -0.42 -15.45 -5.62
C VAL A 167 -0.90 -15.79 -7.01
N THR A 168 -2.19 -15.62 -7.26
CA THR A 168 -2.77 -15.77 -8.60
C THR A 168 -3.51 -14.50 -9.00
N VAL A 169 -3.10 -13.91 -10.10
CA VAL A 169 -3.77 -12.76 -10.71
C VAL A 169 -4.30 -13.16 -12.07
N ARG A 170 -5.61 -13.01 -12.24
CA ARG A 170 -6.29 -13.38 -13.48
C ARG A 170 -6.84 -12.14 -14.18
N LYS A 171 -6.50 -11.98 -15.48
CA LYS A 171 -7.05 -10.96 -16.36
C LYS A 171 -6.96 -9.52 -15.81
N ALA A 172 -5.84 -9.15 -15.16
CA ALA A 172 -5.65 -7.78 -14.71
C ALA A 172 -5.51 -6.84 -15.92
N PRO A 173 -6.38 -5.83 -16.06
CA PRO A 173 -6.28 -4.89 -17.18
C PRO A 173 -5.10 -3.96 -16.98
N THR A 174 -4.33 -3.73 -18.03
CA THR A 174 -3.25 -2.75 -18.08
C THR A 174 -3.32 -1.97 -19.40
N ARG A 175 -2.61 -0.85 -19.48
CA ARG A 175 -2.46 -0.11 -20.76
C ARG A 175 -1.75 -0.94 -21.83
N PHE A 176 -1.02 -1.98 -21.44
CA PHE A 176 -0.38 -2.91 -22.36
C PHE A 176 -1.31 -4.02 -22.84
N GLY A 177 -2.46 -4.16 -22.22
CA GLY A 177 -3.43 -5.25 -22.40
C GLY A 177 -3.65 -5.99 -21.09
N THR A 178 -4.34 -7.10 -21.17
CA THR A 178 -4.61 -7.95 -20.00
C THR A 178 -3.38 -8.79 -19.67
N VAL A 179 -3.01 -8.84 -18.41
CA VAL A 179 -1.95 -9.70 -17.87
C VAL A 179 -2.53 -10.71 -16.89
N ALA A 180 -2.01 -11.91 -16.89
CA ALA A 180 -2.24 -12.89 -15.84
C ALA A 180 -0.90 -13.44 -15.34
N TYR A 181 -0.84 -13.83 -14.08
CA TYR A 181 0.33 -14.50 -13.54
C TYR A 181 0.00 -15.32 -12.31
N GLU A 182 0.86 -16.28 -12.02
CA GLU A 182 0.80 -17.13 -10.85
C GLU A 182 2.20 -17.22 -10.22
N ILE A 183 2.28 -17.15 -8.90
CA ILE A 183 3.48 -17.37 -8.13
C ILE A 183 3.24 -18.53 -7.20
N ILE A 184 4.04 -19.58 -7.32
CA ILE A 184 3.91 -20.83 -6.57
C ILE A 184 5.21 -21.05 -5.80
N PRO A 185 5.22 -20.87 -4.49
CA PRO A 185 6.37 -21.17 -3.66
C PRO A 185 6.55 -22.70 -3.47
N HIS A 186 7.77 -23.15 -3.51
CA HIS A 186 8.19 -24.53 -3.20
C HIS A 186 9.32 -24.50 -2.15
N PRO A 187 9.02 -24.11 -0.90
CA PRO A 187 10.04 -23.88 0.12
C PRO A 187 10.83 -25.15 0.45
N GLN A 188 10.21 -26.32 0.39
CA GLN A 188 10.87 -27.62 0.62
C GLN A 188 11.92 -27.94 -0.47
N ALA A 189 11.69 -27.47 -1.69
CA ALA A 189 12.61 -27.61 -2.82
C ALA A 189 13.49 -26.37 -3.05
N ASN A 190 13.32 -25.35 -2.21
CA ASN A 190 14.11 -24.13 -2.15
C ASN A 190 14.05 -23.26 -3.44
N TYR A 191 12.88 -23.21 -4.07
CA TYR A 191 12.63 -22.34 -5.23
C TYR A 191 11.20 -21.77 -5.23
N VAL A 192 11.00 -20.75 -6.06
CA VAL A 192 9.68 -20.18 -6.39
C VAL A 192 9.49 -20.28 -7.89
N GLU A 193 8.38 -20.85 -8.31
CA GLU A 193 7.95 -20.87 -9.71
C GLU A 193 7.04 -19.67 -9.99
N ALA A 194 7.21 -19.04 -11.14
CA ALA A 194 6.28 -18.03 -11.63
C ALA A 194 5.90 -18.31 -13.06
N ARG A 195 4.60 -18.26 -13.33
CA ARG A 195 4.02 -18.39 -14.67
C ARG A 195 3.40 -17.07 -15.04
N ILE A 196 3.77 -16.50 -16.19
CA ILE A 196 3.30 -15.19 -16.63
C ILE A 196 2.71 -15.33 -18.04
N GLU A 197 1.46 -14.87 -18.18
CA GLU A 197 0.81 -14.64 -19.47
C GLU A 197 0.93 -13.15 -19.77
N PRO A 198 1.87 -12.75 -20.65
CA PRO A 198 2.14 -11.34 -20.90
C PRO A 198 0.98 -10.67 -21.68
N PRO A 199 0.84 -9.34 -21.56
CA PRO A 199 -0.19 -8.62 -22.30
C PRO A 199 0.07 -8.66 -23.81
N ALA A 200 -1.00 -8.86 -24.59
CA ALA A 200 -0.92 -9.06 -26.03
C ALA A 200 -1.13 -7.79 -26.88
N ARG A 201 -1.69 -6.72 -26.29
CA ARG A 201 -2.01 -5.47 -27.06
C ARG A 201 -0.75 -4.70 -27.43
N ARG A 202 0.13 -4.52 -26.47
CA ARG A 202 1.41 -3.81 -26.60
C ARG A 202 2.40 -4.44 -25.61
N LEU A 203 3.57 -4.75 -26.07
CA LEU A 203 4.60 -5.26 -25.17
C LEU A 203 5.15 -4.11 -24.30
N PRO A 204 5.25 -4.28 -22.97
CA PRO A 204 6.01 -3.38 -22.13
C PRO A 204 7.51 -3.48 -22.48
N LYS A 205 8.28 -2.45 -22.13
CA LYS A 205 9.74 -2.47 -22.30
C LYS A 205 10.38 -3.63 -21.53
N GLN A 206 9.86 -3.88 -20.33
CA GLN A 206 10.21 -5.03 -19.51
C GLN A 206 9.04 -5.43 -18.61
N ILE A 207 9.02 -6.70 -18.19
CA ILE A 207 8.16 -7.22 -17.14
C ILE A 207 9.06 -7.51 -15.94
N VAL A 208 8.79 -6.84 -14.82
CA VAL A 208 9.54 -6.99 -13.58
C VAL A 208 8.70 -7.78 -12.59
N LEU A 209 9.07 -9.01 -12.29
CA LEU A 209 8.47 -9.80 -11.22
C LEU A 209 9.27 -9.57 -9.94
N ARG A 210 8.62 -9.11 -8.88
CA ARG A 210 9.26 -8.81 -7.61
C ARG A 210 8.91 -9.86 -6.54
N LEU A 211 9.84 -10.72 -6.24
CA LEU A 211 9.68 -11.76 -5.21
C LEU A 211 10.37 -11.33 -3.91
N ARG A 212 9.83 -11.82 -2.78
CA ARG A 212 10.40 -11.60 -1.45
C ARG A 212 10.51 -12.93 -0.73
N HIS A 213 11.72 -13.29 -0.34
CA HIS A 213 11.92 -14.48 0.48
C HIS A 213 11.34 -14.27 1.87
N PRO A 214 10.60 -15.23 2.47
CA PRO A 214 10.05 -15.12 3.82
C PRO A 214 11.10 -14.78 4.89
N GLU A 215 12.29 -15.35 4.77
CA GLU A 215 13.42 -15.12 5.68
C GLU A 215 14.40 -14.05 5.17
N GLY A 216 14.05 -13.28 4.14
CA GLY A 216 14.90 -12.22 3.59
C GLY A 216 16.15 -12.70 2.84
N LYS A 217 16.25 -13.99 2.48
CA LYS A 217 17.39 -14.53 1.75
C LYS A 217 17.46 -13.97 0.32
N PRO A 218 18.66 -13.70 -0.21
CA PRO A 218 18.82 -13.26 -1.59
C PRO A 218 18.55 -14.40 -2.58
N MET A 219 18.08 -14.03 -3.76
CA MET A 219 17.90 -14.94 -4.89
C MET A 219 19.28 -15.38 -5.41
N ARG A 220 19.52 -16.69 -5.51
CA ARG A 220 20.81 -17.24 -5.95
C ARG A 220 20.91 -17.37 -7.46
N SER A 221 19.82 -17.72 -8.11
CA SER A 221 19.78 -17.87 -9.56
C SER A 221 18.35 -17.67 -10.07
N VAL A 222 18.23 -17.32 -11.33
CA VAL A 222 16.96 -17.21 -12.04
C VAL A 222 17.08 -17.97 -13.34
N ALA A 223 16.05 -18.73 -13.68
CA ALA A 223 15.93 -19.34 -14.99
C ALA A 223 14.62 -18.86 -15.64
N VAL A 224 14.66 -18.44 -16.88
CA VAL A 224 13.50 -18.02 -17.67
C VAL A 224 13.34 -18.98 -18.85
N ASN A 225 12.22 -19.69 -18.90
CA ASN A 225 11.95 -20.70 -19.95
C ASN A 225 13.09 -21.73 -20.08
N GLY A 226 13.61 -22.19 -18.93
CA GLY A 226 14.71 -23.17 -18.86
C GLY A 226 16.12 -22.62 -19.14
N LYS A 227 16.26 -21.32 -19.40
CA LYS A 227 17.57 -20.68 -19.62
C LYS A 227 17.97 -19.89 -18.36
N LYS A 228 19.20 -20.13 -17.87
CA LYS A 228 19.82 -19.35 -16.78
C LYS A 228 20.37 -18.02 -17.29
#